data_be63adafae38511af20c131db84cd84b
#
_entry.id   be63adafae38511af20c131db84cd84b
#
_cell.length_a   1.000
_cell.length_b   1.000
_cell.length_c   1.000
_cell.angle_alpha   90.00
_cell.angle_beta   90.00
_cell.angle_gamma   90.00
#
_symmetry.space_group_name_H-M   'P 1'
#
loop_
_entity.id
_entity.type
_entity.pdbx_description
1 polymer ?
#
loop_
_entity_poly.entity_id
_entity_poly.type
_entity_poly.pdbx_seq_one_letter_code
_entity_poly.pdbx_strand_id
1 'polypeptide(L)'
;MGAILERSECDVLVVGAGIAGLVAAVQAADRGMKTIVVCKGKIAGGASYFPGKASLGIQVTKGASDYELFKGDIAQVAKGMNDPAIVDAYLTDSPHKISLLNKIGFRPWLRGDNRPACFARHPRDIFMISDWQEASRNARAIIGSSEHIVPFERSSLIRIQTDSGRIVGAVIERDGEYVLIRCKAMVLATGGLASLYQHNLYPGHLYGGGHATALEAGCQLVNMEYIQFIPGLVAPKNKVLFGEHTLKYCTGMVDQQGRDLFADLSPSASEALFVERSAYAPFSCDYASQIFDIRMMEAIRAGSDGVRLTFGANLYEDRSEFYAIYLDWLKRERGIDMCVDEIRVAPFAHSCNGGIRIDEHGETAVAGLFAVGEVSSAIEGANRLGGNSVGGALVFADRAIEKAAHYRDLHECSVSFDEMARDFQSWCAQFAAIESTCTATEVLKTVRQLLWINANVLREHRSLSDALARLDELEAAYSPLVHGFDAYHALAVAKVLMLAMLGRRESRGAHFRADYPNADPRVYRQIVAFHAGALEIRRDHQ
;
A
#
# COMPACT_ATOMS: atom_id res chain seq x y z
N MET A 1 -10.53 -16.75 -25.23
CA MET A 1 -10.72 -15.31 -24.96
C MET A 1 -12.19 -15.10 -24.66
N GLY A 2 -12.56 -14.55 -23.48
CA GLY A 2 -13.94 -14.25 -23.12
C GLY A 2 -14.58 -13.29 -24.14
N ALA A 3 -15.88 -13.43 -24.38
CA ALA A 3 -16.60 -12.50 -25.23
C ALA A 3 -16.70 -11.13 -24.56
N ILE A 4 -16.61 -10.04 -25.32
CA ILE A 4 -16.96 -8.70 -24.85
C ILE A 4 -18.50 -8.64 -24.88
N LEU A 5 -19.12 -8.64 -23.71
CA LEU A 5 -20.58 -8.76 -23.62
C LEU A 5 -21.27 -7.47 -23.16
N GLU A 6 -20.60 -6.64 -22.38
CA GLU A 6 -21.20 -5.44 -21.80
C GLU A 6 -20.40 -4.18 -22.18
N ARG A 7 -21.14 -3.09 -22.44
CA ARG A 7 -20.61 -1.75 -22.72
C ARG A 7 -21.28 -0.78 -21.75
N SER A 8 -20.46 -0.04 -21.02
CA SER A 8 -20.93 0.92 -20.04
C SER A 8 -20.22 2.26 -20.21
N GLU A 9 -20.89 3.33 -19.79
CA GLU A 9 -20.33 4.69 -19.87
C GLU A 9 -20.60 5.47 -18.59
N CYS A 10 -19.62 6.27 -18.15
CA CYS A 10 -19.73 7.13 -16.99
C CYS A 10 -18.90 8.40 -17.16
N ASP A 11 -19.14 9.40 -16.33
CA ASP A 11 -18.27 10.59 -16.25
C ASP A 11 -16.95 10.22 -15.58
N VAL A 12 -17.03 9.50 -14.43
CA VAL A 12 -15.87 9.10 -13.65
C VAL A 12 -15.90 7.59 -13.38
N LEU A 13 -14.82 6.92 -13.74
CA LEU A 13 -14.57 5.52 -13.36
C LEU A 13 -13.65 5.48 -12.14
N VAL A 14 -14.14 5.00 -11.01
CA VAL A 14 -13.34 4.79 -9.79
C VAL A 14 -12.98 3.31 -9.66
N VAL A 15 -11.70 2.99 -9.58
CA VAL A 15 -11.21 1.61 -9.42
C VAL A 15 -10.63 1.43 -8.04
N GLY A 16 -11.33 0.70 -7.19
CA GLY A 16 -11.04 0.46 -5.78
C GLY A 16 -12.12 1.03 -4.88
N ALA A 17 -12.50 0.26 -3.84
CA ALA A 17 -13.55 0.60 -2.88
C ALA A 17 -13.04 0.63 -1.42
N GLY A 18 -11.78 1.07 -1.23
CA GLY A 18 -11.22 1.48 0.05
C GLY A 18 -11.58 2.94 0.39
N ILE A 19 -10.97 3.54 1.43
CA ILE A 19 -11.24 4.93 1.83
C ILE A 19 -11.09 5.89 0.65
N ALA A 20 -9.96 5.86 -0.06
CA ALA A 20 -9.69 6.79 -1.16
C ALA A 20 -10.75 6.68 -2.28
N GLY A 21 -11.07 5.46 -2.72
CA GLY A 21 -12.06 5.25 -3.79
C GLY A 21 -13.48 5.62 -3.38
N LEU A 22 -13.88 5.33 -2.14
CA LEU A 22 -15.21 5.70 -1.67
C LEU A 22 -15.35 7.22 -1.47
N VAL A 23 -14.30 7.90 -1.00
CA VAL A 23 -14.28 9.37 -0.95
C VAL A 23 -14.42 9.94 -2.36
N ALA A 24 -13.62 9.45 -3.31
CA ALA A 24 -13.71 9.89 -4.70
C ALA A 24 -15.12 9.66 -5.28
N ALA A 25 -15.71 8.49 -5.07
CA ALA A 25 -17.04 8.17 -5.58
C ALA A 25 -18.14 9.07 -5.00
N VAL A 26 -18.14 9.29 -3.67
CA VAL A 26 -19.13 10.14 -3.01
C VAL A 26 -18.94 11.60 -3.42
N GLN A 27 -17.70 12.08 -3.49
CA GLN A 27 -17.42 13.46 -3.93
C GLN A 27 -17.78 13.69 -5.41
N ALA A 28 -17.67 12.68 -6.27
CA ALA A 28 -18.15 12.74 -7.65
C ALA A 28 -19.69 12.77 -7.72
N ALA A 29 -20.35 11.91 -6.93
CA ALA A 29 -21.81 11.89 -6.83
C ALA A 29 -22.40 13.20 -6.29
N ASP A 30 -21.76 13.80 -5.26
CA ASP A 30 -22.13 15.13 -4.72
C ASP A 30 -22.08 16.24 -5.78
N ARG A 31 -21.29 16.05 -6.84
CA ARG A 31 -21.18 16.96 -8.01
C ARG A 31 -22.08 16.53 -9.19
N GLY A 32 -22.98 15.56 -8.97
CA GLY A 32 -23.89 15.06 -10.00
C GLY A 32 -23.23 14.27 -11.12
N MET A 33 -22.00 13.77 -10.93
CA MET A 33 -21.30 12.98 -11.93
C MET A 33 -21.73 11.51 -11.89
N LYS A 34 -22.08 10.94 -13.05
CA LYS A 34 -22.32 9.51 -13.19
C LYS A 34 -21.03 8.75 -12.93
N THR A 35 -21.00 7.93 -11.89
CA THR A 35 -19.81 7.26 -11.38
C THR A 35 -20.00 5.75 -11.38
N ILE A 36 -19.05 5.01 -11.96
CA ILE A 36 -18.95 3.55 -11.80
C ILE A 36 -17.81 3.27 -10.81
N VAL A 37 -18.09 2.42 -9.81
CA VAL A 37 -17.09 1.97 -8.84
C VAL A 37 -16.79 0.50 -9.06
N VAL A 38 -15.58 0.19 -9.52
CA VAL A 38 -15.10 -1.18 -9.76
C VAL A 38 -14.29 -1.67 -8.56
N CYS A 39 -14.58 -2.86 -8.04
CA CYS A 39 -13.77 -3.47 -6.98
C CYS A 39 -13.75 -5.01 -7.06
N LYS A 40 -12.59 -5.61 -6.76
CA LYS A 40 -12.39 -7.07 -6.76
C LYS A 40 -13.22 -7.80 -5.73
N GLY A 41 -13.45 -7.18 -4.59
CA GLY A 41 -14.27 -7.72 -3.52
C GLY A 41 -15.64 -7.04 -3.48
N LYS A 42 -16.02 -6.66 -2.27
CA LYS A 42 -17.24 -5.88 -1.99
C LYS A 42 -16.89 -4.42 -1.72
N ILE A 43 -17.88 -3.55 -1.88
CA ILE A 43 -17.78 -2.15 -1.40
C ILE A 43 -17.36 -2.16 0.08
N ALA A 44 -16.45 -1.23 0.45
CA ALA A 44 -15.81 -1.16 1.76
C ALA A 44 -15.10 -2.46 2.18
N GLY A 45 -14.39 -3.10 1.23
CA GLY A 45 -13.65 -4.35 1.42
C GLY A 45 -12.13 -4.22 1.32
N GLY A 46 -11.58 -3.02 1.12
CA GLY A 46 -10.14 -2.76 0.99
C GLY A 46 -9.38 -2.85 2.32
N ALA A 47 -8.06 -2.64 2.26
CA ALA A 47 -7.18 -2.69 3.45
C ALA A 47 -7.61 -1.73 4.56
N SER A 48 -8.19 -0.58 4.21
CA SER A 48 -8.70 0.42 5.15
C SER A 48 -9.81 -0.12 6.05
N TYR A 49 -10.65 -1.03 5.56
CA TYR A 49 -11.74 -1.66 6.32
C TYR A 49 -11.36 -3.04 6.89
N PHE A 50 -10.12 -3.48 6.67
CA PHE A 50 -9.67 -4.80 7.11
C PHE A 50 -9.49 -4.84 8.64
N PRO A 51 -10.09 -5.82 9.36
CA PRO A 51 -10.20 -5.81 10.82
C PRO A 51 -8.94 -6.30 11.57
N GLY A 52 -7.79 -6.44 10.91
CA GLY A 52 -6.54 -6.95 11.51
C GLY A 52 -5.81 -5.95 12.44
N LYS A 53 -6.44 -4.84 12.81
CA LYS A 53 -5.88 -3.72 13.57
C LYS A 53 -6.90 -3.14 14.54
N ALA A 54 -6.44 -2.56 15.66
CA ALA A 54 -7.32 -1.95 16.67
C ALA A 54 -7.93 -0.63 16.15
N SER A 55 -7.10 0.26 15.60
CA SER A 55 -7.52 1.57 15.09
C SER A 55 -6.55 2.07 14.02
N LEU A 56 -6.93 3.14 13.31
CA LEU A 56 -6.03 3.94 12.47
C LEU A 56 -6.09 5.39 12.92
N GLY A 57 -4.92 6.04 12.97
CA GLY A 57 -4.78 7.46 13.23
C GLY A 57 -4.70 8.28 11.94
N ILE A 58 -5.14 9.53 12.01
CA ILE A 58 -5.02 10.52 10.94
C ILE A 58 -4.45 11.80 11.57
N GLN A 59 -3.22 12.16 11.21
CA GLN A 59 -2.61 13.43 11.62
C GLN A 59 -3.16 14.57 10.76
N VAL A 60 -3.40 15.70 11.37
CA VAL A 60 -3.79 16.94 10.67
C VAL A 60 -2.98 18.11 11.20
N THR A 61 -2.76 19.11 10.33
CA THR A 61 -2.09 20.36 10.70
C THR A 61 -2.93 21.13 11.71
N LYS A 62 -2.30 21.55 12.81
CA LYS A 62 -2.94 22.33 13.88
C LYS A 62 -2.62 23.83 13.75
N GLY A 63 -3.17 24.47 12.73
CA GLY A 63 -2.94 25.88 12.48
C GLY A 63 -1.55 26.22 11.90
N ALA A 64 -1.31 27.49 11.64
CA ALA A 64 -0.12 27.97 10.93
C ALA A 64 1.21 27.65 11.67
N SER A 65 1.23 27.66 13.00
CA SER A 65 2.44 27.36 13.79
C SER A 65 2.88 25.89 13.71
N ASP A 66 1.95 24.95 13.47
CA ASP A 66 2.28 23.54 13.31
C ASP A 66 2.67 23.17 11.87
N TYR A 67 2.34 24.00 10.89
CA TYR A 67 2.60 23.71 9.47
C TYR A 67 4.08 23.38 9.21
N GLU A 68 4.99 24.26 9.60
CA GLU A 68 6.43 24.06 9.40
C GLU A 68 6.98 22.91 10.25
N LEU A 69 6.46 22.71 11.46
CA LEU A 69 6.85 21.60 12.32
C LEU A 69 6.42 20.25 11.68
N PHE A 70 5.21 20.18 11.15
CA PHE A 70 4.72 18.96 10.49
C PHE A 70 5.47 18.69 9.20
N LYS A 71 5.72 19.72 8.39
CA LYS A 71 6.56 19.63 7.18
C LYS A 71 7.96 19.10 7.51
N GLY A 72 8.57 19.62 8.59
CA GLY A 72 9.86 19.16 9.09
C GLY A 72 9.85 17.71 9.56
N ASP A 73 8.80 17.26 10.27
CA ASP A 73 8.64 15.86 10.68
C ASP A 73 8.51 14.93 9.47
N ILE A 74 7.73 15.32 8.44
CA ILE A 74 7.59 14.55 7.19
C ILE A 74 8.94 14.47 6.47
N ALA A 75 9.62 15.60 6.27
CA ALA A 75 10.91 15.66 5.56
C ALA A 75 11.99 14.80 6.21
N GLN A 76 12.01 14.77 7.56
CA GLN A 76 12.96 13.95 8.31
C GLN A 76 12.81 12.46 8.00
N VAL A 77 11.59 11.97 7.91
CA VAL A 77 11.29 10.55 7.69
C VAL A 77 11.39 10.20 6.21
N ALA A 78 10.98 11.11 5.35
CA ALA A 78 11.04 10.97 3.90
C ALA A 78 12.48 10.97 3.33
N LYS A 79 13.45 11.56 4.07
CA LYS A 79 14.88 11.63 3.66
C LYS A 79 15.10 12.19 2.25
N GLY A 80 14.28 13.16 1.83
CA GLY A 80 14.36 13.76 0.49
C GLY A 80 13.75 12.91 -0.62
N MET A 81 13.03 11.84 -0.32
CA MET A 81 12.40 10.97 -1.33
C MET A 81 10.95 11.37 -1.65
N ASN A 82 10.37 12.32 -0.92
CA ASN A 82 9.03 12.84 -1.16
C ASN A 82 9.02 14.02 -2.14
N ASP A 83 7.83 14.45 -2.55
CA ASP A 83 7.63 15.64 -3.36
C ASP A 83 7.13 16.79 -2.49
N PRO A 84 7.86 17.94 -2.42
CA PRO A 84 7.47 19.07 -1.56
C PRO A 84 6.09 19.65 -1.92
N ALA A 85 5.72 19.74 -3.21
CA ALA A 85 4.42 20.28 -3.63
C ALA A 85 3.25 19.41 -3.15
N ILE A 86 3.43 18.09 -3.20
CA ILE A 86 2.46 17.11 -2.68
C ILE A 86 2.32 17.23 -1.15
N VAL A 87 3.44 17.40 -0.45
CA VAL A 87 3.42 17.61 1.02
C VAL A 87 2.68 18.91 1.36
N ASP A 88 2.96 20.01 0.67
CA ASP A 88 2.31 21.29 0.91
C ASP A 88 0.79 21.22 0.65
N ALA A 89 0.36 20.53 -0.41
CA ALA A 89 -1.05 20.27 -0.69
C ALA A 89 -1.73 19.49 0.45
N TYR A 90 -1.05 18.44 0.96
CA TYR A 90 -1.55 17.64 2.10
C TYR A 90 -1.67 18.48 3.38
N LEU A 91 -0.63 19.21 3.74
CA LEU A 91 -0.60 20.02 4.98
C LEU A 91 -1.68 21.09 4.99
N THR A 92 -1.93 21.70 3.83
CA THR A 92 -2.96 22.74 3.66
C THR A 92 -4.37 22.18 3.83
N ASP A 93 -4.66 21.05 3.21
CA ASP A 93 -6.04 20.56 3.11
C ASP A 93 -6.44 19.59 4.23
N SER A 94 -5.50 18.86 4.83
CA SER A 94 -5.81 17.76 5.76
C SER A 94 -6.75 18.14 6.91
N PRO A 95 -6.68 19.35 7.53
CA PRO A 95 -7.61 19.73 8.60
C PRO A 95 -9.07 19.77 8.16
N HIS A 96 -9.32 20.06 6.87
CA HIS A 96 -10.64 20.27 6.32
C HIS A 96 -11.30 19.00 5.76
N LYS A 97 -10.54 17.87 5.68
CA LYS A 97 -11.01 16.63 5.02
C LYS A 97 -11.47 15.52 5.97
N ILE A 98 -11.30 15.69 7.28
CA ILE A 98 -11.69 14.65 8.27
C ILE A 98 -13.19 14.32 8.20
N SER A 99 -14.05 15.31 7.96
CA SER A 99 -15.48 15.10 7.83
C SER A 99 -15.89 14.17 6.68
N LEU A 100 -15.04 14.00 5.66
CA LEU A 100 -15.28 13.06 4.56
C LEU A 100 -15.38 11.61 5.02
N LEU A 101 -14.74 11.27 6.16
CA LEU A 101 -14.86 9.94 6.76
C LEU A 101 -16.29 9.60 7.15
N ASN A 102 -17.10 10.58 7.60
CA ASN A 102 -18.50 10.36 7.91
C ASN A 102 -19.32 9.98 6.66
N LYS A 103 -18.96 10.56 5.49
CA LYS A 103 -19.63 10.29 4.20
C LYS A 103 -19.35 8.88 3.66
N ILE A 104 -18.37 8.17 4.22
CA ILE A 104 -17.99 6.82 3.83
C ILE A 104 -18.11 5.82 5.01
N GLY A 105 -18.94 6.15 6.00
CA GLY A 105 -19.39 5.25 7.05
C GLY A 105 -18.58 5.22 8.33
N PHE A 106 -17.46 5.94 8.44
CA PHE A 106 -16.68 6.05 9.67
C PHE A 106 -17.21 7.15 10.60
N ARG A 107 -16.85 7.05 11.88
CA ARG A 107 -17.07 8.07 12.91
C ARG A 107 -15.73 8.44 13.54
N PRO A 108 -15.00 9.41 12.99
CA PRO A 108 -13.71 9.80 13.54
C PRO A 108 -13.86 10.50 14.88
N TRP A 109 -12.92 10.26 15.81
CA TRP A 109 -12.83 10.97 17.07
C TRP A 109 -11.41 11.49 17.31
N LEU A 110 -11.29 12.60 18.03
CA LEU A 110 -10.00 13.16 18.39
C LEU A 110 -9.36 12.32 19.51
N ARG A 111 -8.09 11.93 19.34
CA ARG A 111 -7.32 11.23 20.38
C ARG A 111 -7.11 12.14 21.60
N GLY A 112 -7.29 11.61 22.80
CA GLY A 112 -7.25 12.40 24.02
C GLY A 112 -5.84 12.70 24.58
N ASP A 113 -4.81 11.97 24.15
CA ASP A 113 -3.44 12.18 24.59
C ASP A 113 -2.63 13.10 23.65
N ASN A 114 -1.51 13.60 24.17
CA ASN A 114 -0.65 14.57 23.49
C ASN A 114 0.65 13.93 22.96
N ARG A 115 0.70 12.59 22.77
CA ARG A 115 1.89 11.91 22.26
C ARG A 115 2.04 12.12 20.77
N PRO A 116 3.27 12.34 20.27
CA PRO A 116 3.54 12.34 18.84
C PRO A 116 3.12 11.01 18.19
N ALA A 117 2.80 11.04 16.91
CA ALA A 117 2.64 9.83 16.11
C ALA A 117 3.99 9.13 15.89
N CYS A 118 3.97 7.86 15.43
CA CYS A 118 5.20 7.14 15.09
C CYS A 118 6.07 7.95 14.13
N PHE A 119 7.35 8.10 14.48
CA PHE A 119 8.38 8.92 13.84
C PHE A 119 8.18 10.44 13.94
N ALA A 120 7.05 10.95 14.42
CA ALA A 120 6.89 12.39 14.62
C ALA A 120 7.65 12.86 15.87
N ARG A 121 8.20 14.07 15.83
CA ARG A 121 8.85 14.73 16.96
C ARG A 121 7.88 15.63 17.73
N HIS A 122 6.88 16.16 17.01
CA HIS A 122 5.97 17.16 17.57
C HIS A 122 4.57 16.56 17.73
N PRO A 123 3.93 16.76 18.90
CA PRO A 123 2.54 16.38 19.09
C PRO A 123 1.61 17.27 18.28
N ARG A 124 0.57 16.67 17.67
CA ARG A 124 -0.50 17.37 16.96
C ARG A 124 -1.82 16.64 17.08
N ASP A 125 -2.87 17.21 16.54
CA ASP A 125 -4.17 16.57 16.54
C ASP A 125 -4.15 15.29 15.69
N ILE A 126 -4.59 14.19 16.31
CA ILE A 126 -4.71 12.89 15.66
C ILE A 126 -6.15 12.42 15.80
N PHE A 127 -6.86 12.35 14.68
CA PHE A 127 -8.16 11.72 14.64
C PHE A 127 -8.00 10.21 14.51
N MET A 128 -8.88 9.46 15.15
CA MET A 128 -8.87 8.01 15.17
C MET A 128 -10.12 7.46 14.49
N ILE A 129 -10.00 6.32 13.82
CA ILE A 129 -11.11 5.52 13.31
C ILE A 129 -10.94 4.06 13.73
N SER A 130 -12.08 3.40 13.97
CA SER A 130 -12.21 1.97 14.31
C SER A 130 -13.55 1.44 13.80
N ASP A 131 -14.08 0.38 14.43
CA ASP A 131 -15.42 -0.18 14.16
C ASP A 131 -15.62 -0.58 12.69
N TRP A 132 -14.63 -1.31 12.15
CA TRP A 132 -14.52 -1.68 10.74
C TRP A 132 -15.79 -2.30 10.16
N GLN A 133 -16.51 -3.12 10.95
CA GLN A 133 -17.74 -3.79 10.50
C GLN A 133 -18.89 -2.80 10.38
N GLU A 134 -19.05 -1.90 11.36
CA GLU A 134 -20.08 -0.86 11.32
C GLU A 134 -19.80 0.10 10.18
N ALA A 135 -18.57 0.60 10.06
CA ALA A 135 -18.16 1.48 8.98
C ALA A 135 -18.41 0.86 7.60
N SER A 136 -18.10 -0.43 7.43
CA SER A 136 -18.35 -1.15 6.17
C SER A 136 -19.85 -1.29 5.86
N ARG A 137 -20.70 -1.57 6.86
CA ARG A 137 -22.18 -1.60 6.66
C ARG A 137 -22.70 -0.24 6.25
N ASN A 138 -22.30 0.81 6.96
CA ASN A 138 -22.73 2.18 6.69
C ASN A 138 -22.28 2.64 5.28
N ALA A 139 -21.04 2.37 4.90
CA ALA A 139 -20.52 2.69 3.57
C ALA A 139 -21.34 2.02 2.45
N ARG A 140 -21.69 0.74 2.62
CA ARG A 140 -22.54 0.02 1.65
C ARG A 140 -23.92 0.61 1.53
N ALA A 141 -24.53 1.02 2.65
CA ALA A 141 -25.82 1.68 2.63
C ALA A 141 -25.76 3.02 1.90
N ILE A 142 -24.73 3.84 2.16
CA ILE A 142 -24.53 5.14 1.50
C ILE A 142 -24.36 4.96 -0.03
N ILE A 143 -23.48 4.05 -0.44
CA ILE A 143 -23.23 3.78 -1.87
C ILE A 143 -24.48 3.22 -2.55
N GLY A 144 -25.16 2.27 -1.89
CA GLY A 144 -26.37 1.64 -2.45
C GLY A 144 -27.59 2.56 -2.55
N SER A 145 -27.62 3.67 -1.81
CA SER A 145 -28.70 4.67 -1.89
C SER A 145 -28.43 5.81 -2.89
N SER A 146 -27.23 5.88 -3.47
CA SER A 146 -26.86 6.94 -4.41
C SER A 146 -27.40 6.65 -5.82
N GLU A 147 -28.10 7.61 -6.40
CA GLU A 147 -28.56 7.53 -7.81
C GLU A 147 -27.42 7.76 -8.83
N HIS A 148 -26.29 8.31 -8.39
CA HIS A 148 -25.15 8.63 -9.26
C HIS A 148 -24.06 7.55 -9.22
N ILE A 149 -24.09 6.58 -8.29
CA ILE A 149 -23.04 5.57 -8.14
C ILE A 149 -23.55 4.19 -8.52
N VAL A 150 -22.86 3.55 -9.47
CA VAL A 150 -23.13 2.17 -9.87
C VAL A 150 -21.95 1.29 -9.44
N PRO A 151 -22.13 0.41 -8.43
CA PRO A 151 -21.06 -0.49 -7.98
C PRO A 151 -20.93 -1.73 -8.88
N PHE A 152 -19.71 -2.00 -9.34
CA PHE A 152 -19.30 -3.24 -10.00
C PHE A 152 -18.40 -4.01 -9.03
N GLU A 153 -19.04 -4.80 -8.16
CA GLU A 153 -18.35 -5.71 -7.25
C GLU A 153 -17.84 -6.96 -7.99
N ARG A 154 -16.87 -7.69 -7.40
CA ARG A 154 -16.22 -8.88 -7.97
C ARG A 154 -15.71 -8.66 -9.39
N SER A 155 -15.17 -7.47 -9.60
CA SER A 155 -14.70 -7.02 -10.91
C SER A 155 -13.23 -6.59 -10.82
N SER A 156 -12.40 -7.07 -11.75
CA SER A 156 -10.97 -6.77 -11.83
C SER A 156 -10.68 -5.80 -12.98
N LEU A 157 -9.88 -4.77 -12.71
CA LEU A 157 -9.30 -3.95 -13.79
C LEU A 157 -8.28 -4.80 -14.56
N ILE A 158 -8.46 -4.91 -15.85
CA ILE A 158 -7.57 -5.67 -16.74
C ILE A 158 -6.63 -4.76 -17.49
N ARG A 159 -7.18 -3.70 -18.11
CA ARG A 159 -6.40 -2.76 -18.91
C ARG A 159 -6.98 -1.37 -18.85
N ILE A 160 -6.13 -0.37 -18.75
CA ILE A 160 -6.45 1.04 -18.95
C ILE A 160 -6.28 1.33 -20.44
N GLN A 161 -7.25 1.99 -21.05
CA GLN A 161 -7.18 2.37 -22.45
C GLN A 161 -7.01 3.87 -22.59
N THR A 162 -6.05 4.24 -23.42
CA THR A 162 -5.67 5.64 -23.65
C THR A 162 -5.66 5.94 -25.15
N ASP A 163 -5.97 7.17 -25.50
CA ASP A 163 -5.75 7.72 -26.82
C ASP A 163 -4.99 9.04 -26.70
N SER A 164 -3.91 9.17 -27.49
CA SER A 164 -3.11 10.40 -27.57
C SER A 164 -2.69 10.95 -26.20
N GLY A 165 -2.31 10.06 -25.26
CA GLY A 165 -1.86 10.42 -23.91
C GLY A 165 -2.99 10.79 -22.94
N ARG A 166 -4.24 10.47 -23.26
CA ARG A 166 -5.42 10.72 -22.45
C ARG A 166 -6.18 9.43 -22.18
N ILE A 167 -6.82 9.35 -21.02
CA ILE A 167 -7.75 8.28 -20.69
C ILE A 167 -8.97 8.29 -21.62
N VAL A 168 -9.39 7.13 -22.10
CA VAL A 168 -10.66 6.95 -22.82
C VAL A 168 -11.56 5.92 -22.14
N GLY A 169 -10.99 5.05 -21.32
CA GLY A 169 -11.75 4.06 -20.57
C GLY A 169 -10.90 2.91 -20.06
N ALA A 170 -11.55 1.80 -19.76
CA ALA A 170 -10.92 0.60 -19.25
C ALA A 170 -11.63 -0.68 -19.71
N VAL A 171 -10.88 -1.77 -19.69
CA VAL A 171 -11.43 -3.13 -19.73
C VAL A 171 -11.39 -3.69 -18.32
N ILE A 172 -12.51 -4.20 -17.87
CA ILE A 172 -12.63 -4.95 -16.63
C ILE A 172 -13.06 -6.38 -16.92
N GLU A 173 -12.75 -7.29 -16.01
CA GLU A 173 -13.32 -8.64 -15.97
C GLU A 173 -14.35 -8.69 -14.85
N ARG A 174 -15.54 -9.20 -15.17
CA ARG A 174 -16.64 -9.38 -14.24
C ARG A 174 -17.31 -10.74 -14.51
N ASP A 175 -17.35 -11.59 -13.50
CA ASP A 175 -17.95 -12.93 -13.57
C ASP A 175 -17.42 -13.77 -14.78
N GLY A 176 -16.14 -13.59 -15.15
CA GLY A 176 -15.47 -14.30 -16.26
C GLY A 176 -15.67 -13.69 -17.65
N GLU A 177 -16.29 -12.53 -17.74
CA GLU A 177 -16.57 -11.83 -19.00
C GLU A 177 -15.90 -10.45 -19.01
N TYR A 178 -15.59 -9.93 -20.21
CA TYR A 178 -14.99 -8.60 -20.33
C TYR A 178 -16.05 -7.53 -20.55
N VAL A 179 -15.94 -6.44 -19.78
CA VAL A 179 -16.78 -5.26 -19.89
C VAL A 179 -15.91 -4.09 -20.33
N LEU A 180 -16.33 -3.37 -21.36
CA LEU A 180 -15.73 -2.11 -21.79
C LEU A 180 -16.43 -0.95 -21.07
N ILE A 181 -15.66 -0.15 -20.34
CA ILE A 181 -16.17 1.06 -19.68
C ILE A 181 -15.49 2.27 -20.31
N ARG A 182 -16.29 3.12 -20.95
CA ARG A 182 -15.85 4.41 -21.46
C ARG A 182 -16.03 5.48 -20.37
N CYS A 183 -15.04 6.34 -20.16
CA CYS A 183 -15.11 7.39 -19.15
C CYS A 183 -14.35 8.64 -19.56
N LYS A 184 -14.74 9.80 -18.98
CA LYS A 184 -14.07 11.08 -19.20
C LYS A 184 -12.88 11.29 -18.27
N ALA A 185 -12.96 10.70 -17.08
CA ALA A 185 -11.88 10.66 -16.10
C ALA A 185 -11.87 9.31 -15.38
N MET A 186 -10.70 8.89 -14.91
CA MET A 186 -10.54 7.64 -14.15
C MET A 186 -9.71 7.90 -12.89
N VAL A 187 -10.16 7.34 -11.76
CA VAL A 187 -9.46 7.41 -10.48
C VAL A 187 -9.02 6.02 -10.06
N LEU A 188 -7.72 5.77 -10.05
CA LEU A 188 -7.12 4.58 -9.46
C LEU A 188 -7.03 4.75 -7.94
N ALA A 189 -7.75 3.93 -7.21
CA ALA A 189 -7.75 3.86 -5.75
C ALA A 189 -7.58 2.41 -5.27
N THR A 190 -6.77 1.64 -6.01
CA THR A 190 -6.62 0.19 -5.88
C THR A 190 -5.84 -0.24 -4.64
N GLY A 191 -5.31 0.72 -3.88
CA GLY A 191 -4.52 0.46 -2.68
C GLY A 191 -3.12 -0.05 -2.98
N GLY A 192 -2.48 -0.66 -1.98
CA GLY A 192 -1.10 -1.11 -2.07
C GLY A 192 -0.91 -2.50 -2.70
N LEU A 193 0.22 -3.09 -2.38
CA LEU A 193 0.72 -4.32 -3.01
C LEU A 193 1.24 -5.36 -2.00
N ALA A 194 1.01 -5.15 -0.70
CA ALA A 194 1.61 -5.99 0.34
C ALA A 194 1.21 -7.47 0.26
N SER A 195 0.08 -7.83 -0.37
CA SER A 195 -0.31 -9.24 -0.55
C SER A 195 0.56 -10.01 -1.57
N LEU A 196 1.51 -9.32 -2.22
CA LEU A 196 2.60 -9.97 -2.96
C LEU A 196 3.62 -10.67 -2.04
N TYR A 197 3.61 -10.38 -0.74
CA TYR A 197 4.48 -11.05 0.24
C TYR A 197 3.74 -12.18 0.94
N GLN A 198 4.45 -13.25 1.31
CA GLN A 198 3.86 -14.41 2.00
C GLN A 198 3.17 -13.99 3.30
N HIS A 199 3.84 -13.17 4.12
CA HIS A 199 3.28 -12.60 5.33
C HIS A 199 3.02 -11.10 5.13
N ASN A 200 1.77 -10.70 5.31
CA ASN A 200 1.31 -9.33 5.09
C ASN A 200 0.05 -9.03 5.91
N LEU A 201 -0.25 -7.76 6.10
CA LEU A 201 -1.40 -7.28 6.85
C LEU A 201 -2.60 -6.88 5.97
N TYR A 202 -2.63 -7.29 4.69
CA TYR A 202 -3.60 -6.85 3.70
C TYR A 202 -4.59 -7.96 3.29
N PRO A 203 -5.77 -7.60 2.76
CA PRO A 203 -6.63 -8.55 2.05
C PRO A 203 -5.86 -9.24 0.92
N GLY A 204 -6.08 -10.55 0.75
CA GLY A 204 -5.26 -11.39 -0.11
C GLY A 204 -5.29 -11.11 -1.62
N HIS A 205 -6.14 -10.18 -2.08
CA HIS A 205 -6.32 -9.81 -3.48
C HIS A 205 -5.64 -8.48 -3.89
N LEU A 206 -4.84 -7.87 -3.00
CA LEU A 206 -4.15 -6.60 -3.27
C LEU A 206 -2.73 -6.85 -3.81
N TYR A 207 -2.63 -7.17 -5.10
CA TYR A 207 -1.38 -7.54 -5.79
C TYR A 207 -0.69 -6.38 -6.51
N GLY A 208 -1.19 -5.15 -6.37
CA GLY A 208 -0.65 -4.02 -7.11
C GLY A 208 -1.14 -3.91 -8.56
N GLY A 209 -2.28 -4.54 -8.92
CA GLY A 209 -2.81 -4.50 -10.28
C GLY A 209 -2.99 -3.09 -10.85
N GLY A 210 -3.37 -2.11 -10.03
CA GLY A 210 -3.41 -0.71 -10.46
C GLY A 210 -2.05 -0.12 -10.83
N HIS A 211 -0.97 -0.55 -10.16
CA HIS A 211 0.39 -0.14 -10.53
C HIS A 211 0.80 -0.72 -11.89
N ALA A 212 0.51 -2.02 -12.11
CA ALA A 212 0.82 -2.68 -13.39
C ALA A 212 0.05 -2.04 -14.56
N THR A 213 -1.26 -1.88 -14.43
CA THR A 213 -2.10 -1.31 -15.49
C THR A 213 -1.79 0.16 -15.78
N ALA A 214 -1.44 0.95 -14.74
CA ALA A 214 -1.00 2.32 -14.92
C ALA A 214 0.36 2.41 -15.65
N LEU A 215 1.31 1.53 -15.29
CA LEU A 215 2.61 1.46 -15.94
C LEU A 215 2.46 1.11 -17.44
N GLU A 216 1.60 0.14 -17.78
CA GLU A 216 1.26 -0.21 -19.17
C GLU A 216 0.56 0.93 -19.91
N ALA A 217 -0.21 1.77 -19.21
CA ALA A 217 -0.85 2.96 -19.78
C ALA A 217 0.11 4.13 -19.99
N GLY A 218 1.39 4.01 -19.62
CA GLY A 218 2.42 5.03 -19.79
C GLY A 218 2.68 5.89 -18.55
N CYS A 219 2.10 5.55 -17.40
CA CYS A 219 2.44 6.22 -16.15
C CYS A 219 3.83 5.83 -15.65
N GLN A 220 4.38 6.65 -14.77
CA GLN A 220 5.64 6.41 -14.06
C GLN A 220 5.37 5.91 -12.65
N LEU A 221 6.17 4.94 -12.18
CA LEU A 221 6.20 4.54 -10.78
C LEU A 221 7.44 5.11 -10.12
N VAL A 222 7.32 5.59 -8.90
CA VAL A 222 8.41 6.22 -8.16
C VAL A 222 8.58 5.58 -6.78
N ASN A 223 9.85 5.43 -6.32
CA ASN A 223 10.19 4.96 -4.97
C ASN A 223 9.67 3.56 -4.61
N MET A 224 9.53 2.66 -5.58
CA MET A 224 8.95 1.32 -5.39
C MET A 224 9.77 0.41 -4.46
N GLU A 225 11.03 0.72 -4.21
CA GLU A 225 11.90 0.00 -3.28
C GLU A 225 11.57 0.21 -1.79
N TYR A 226 10.79 1.25 -1.45
CA TYR A 226 10.45 1.58 -0.06
C TYR A 226 9.18 0.88 0.41
N ILE A 227 9.29 -0.43 0.61
CA ILE A 227 8.23 -1.23 1.25
C ILE A 227 8.44 -1.20 2.76
N GLN A 228 7.39 -0.90 3.50
CA GLN A 228 7.39 -0.93 4.97
C GLN A 228 7.17 -2.35 5.48
N PHE A 229 8.00 -2.76 6.43
CA PHE A 229 7.83 -3.99 7.19
C PHE A 229 7.57 -3.66 8.65
N ILE A 230 6.65 -4.40 9.24
CA ILE A 230 6.22 -4.22 10.62
C ILE A 230 6.09 -5.61 11.25
N PRO A 231 6.48 -5.84 12.50
CA PRO A 231 6.21 -7.11 13.14
C PRO A 231 4.71 -7.44 13.11
N GLY A 232 4.40 -8.62 12.65
CA GLY A 232 3.05 -9.17 12.63
C GLY A 232 3.03 -10.52 13.33
N LEU A 233 1.91 -10.88 13.95
CA LEU A 233 1.75 -12.17 14.62
C LEU A 233 1.65 -13.31 13.59
N VAL A 234 2.51 -14.30 13.75
CA VAL A 234 2.43 -15.61 13.10
C VAL A 234 1.64 -16.56 13.99
N ALA A 235 1.89 -16.54 15.30
CA ALA A 235 1.16 -17.29 16.31
C ALA A 235 0.85 -16.37 17.52
N PRO A 236 -0.24 -16.64 18.27
CA PRO A 236 -1.18 -17.77 18.15
C PRO A 236 -2.21 -17.60 17.02
N LYS A 237 -2.34 -16.41 16.47
CA LYS A 237 -3.22 -16.12 15.31
C LYS A 237 -2.44 -15.37 14.26
N ASN A 238 -2.43 -15.90 13.03
CA ASN A 238 -1.76 -15.25 11.92
C ASN A 238 -2.49 -13.99 11.44
N LYS A 239 -1.72 -13.05 10.88
CA LYS A 239 -2.23 -11.85 10.22
C LYS A 239 -2.92 -10.85 11.17
N VAL A 240 -2.38 -10.75 12.37
CA VAL A 240 -2.74 -9.75 13.38
C VAL A 240 -1.58 -8.78 13.55
N LEU A 241 -1.87 -7.48 13.54
CA LEU A 241 -0.87 -6.44 13.77
C LEU A 241 -0.26 -6.64 15.17
N PHE A 242 1.07 -6.69 15.24
CA PHE A 242 1.78 -6.64 16.50
C PHE A 242 2.01 -5.18 16.89
N GLY A 243 1.81 -4.85 18.16
CA GLY A 243 2.02 -3.51 18.68
C GLY A 243 3.48 -3.31 19.11
N GLU A 244 4.32 -2.71 18.28
CA GLU A 244 5.76 -2.56 18.52
C GLU A 244 6.05 -1.78 19.81
N HIS A 245 5.17 -0.86 20.20
CA HIS A 245 5.27 -0.13 21.47
C HIS A 245 5.35 -1.05 22.70
N THR A 246 4.93 -2.33 22.58
CA THR A 246 5.07 -3.34 23.64
C THR A 246 6.49 -3.88 23.77
N LEU A 247 7.37 -3.68 22.78
CA LEU A 247 8.74 -4.22 22.78
C LEU A 247 9.58 -3.75 23.96
N LYS A 248 9.32 -2.58 24.53
CA LYS A 248 10.01 -2.13 25.76
C LYS A 248 9.79 -3.04 26.97
N TYR A 249 8.78 -3.93 26.92
CA TYR A 249 8.49 -4.96 27.92
C TYR A 249 8.95 -6.37 27.48
N CYS A 250 9.58 -6.46 26.32
CA CYS A 250 10.11 -7.72 25.81
C CYS A 250 11.35 -8.13 26.63
N THR A 251 11.37 -9.36 27.09
CA THR A 251 12.45 -9.93 27.90
C THR A 251 13.36 -10.89 27.13
N GLY A 252 12.98 -11.28 25.90
CA GLY A 252 13.80 -12.13 25.07
C GLY A 252 13.21 -12.36 23.68
N MET A 253 14.10 -12.69 22.73
CA MET A 253 13.76 -13.07 21.36
C MET A 253 14.54 -14.32 20.98
N VAL A 254 13.84 -15.41 20.71
CA VAL A 254 14.45 -16.69 20.36
C VAL A 254 13.94 -17.22 19.03
N ASP A 255 14.78 -17.96 18.32
CA ASP A 255 14.40 -18.67 17.10
C ASP A 255 13.56 -19.94 17.40
N GLN A 256 13.22 -20.69 16.34
CA GLN A 256 12.43 -21.92 16.46
C GLN A 256 13.16 -23.04 17.23
N GLN A 257 14.50 -23.02 17.31
CA GLN A 257 15.33 -23.96 18.07
C GLN A 257 15.54 -23.50 19.52
N GLY A 258 15.00 -22.37 19.93
CA GLY A 258 15.15 -21.79 21.27
C GLY A 258 16.46 -21.04 21.48
N ARG A 259 17.23 -20.75 20.42
CA ARG A 259 18.48 -19.98 20.54
C ARG A 259 18.13 -18.51 20.71
N ASP A 260 18.73 -17.88 21.72
CA ASP A 260 18.59 -16.44 21.93
C ASP A 260 19.30 -15.68 20.80
N LEU A 261 18.55 -14.83 20.10
CA LEU A 261 19.06 -14.06 18.98
C LEU A 261 19.91 -12.85 19.42
N PHE A 262 19.98 -12.57 20.73
CA PHE A 262 20.80 -11.50 21.32
C PHE A 262 21.83 -12.02 22.33
N ALA A 263 22.15 -13.32 22.32
CA ALA A 263 23.09 -13.95 23.23
C ALA A 263 24.52 -13.35 23.22
N ASP A 264 24.89 -12.66 22.15
CA ASP A 264 26.16 -11.96 22.00
C ASP A 264 26.18 -10.56 22.65
N LEU A 265 25.05 -10.06 23.15
CA LEU A 265 24.92 -8.76 23.80
C LEU A 265 24.75 -8.92 25.32
N SER A 266 25.14 -7.87 26.06
CA SER A 266 24.76 -7.81 27.46
C SER A 266 23.24 -7.60 27.62
N PRO A 267 22.63 -8.05 28.74
CA PRO A 267 21.20 -7.83 28.99
C PRO A 267 20.78 -6.37 28.87
N SER A 268 21.59 -5.43 29.38
CA SER A 268 21.32 -4.00 29.28
C SER A 268 21.40 -3.46 27.86
N ALA A 269 22.28 -4.01 27.00
CA ALA A 269 22.37 -3.62 25.60
C ALA A 269 21.15 -4.14 24.80
N SER A 270 20.71 -5.35 25.06
CA SER A 270 19.50 -5.91 24.44
C SER A 270 18.25 -5.13 24.85
N GLU A 271 18.11 -4.81 26.15
CA GLU A 271 17.01 -3.99 26.67
C GLU A 271 16.98 -2.63 25.99
N ALA A 272 18.12 -1.95 25.86
CA ALA A 272 18.22 -0.65 25.21
C ALA A 272 17.74 -0.72 23.73
N LEU A 273 18.08 -1.79 23.01
CA LEU A 273 17.60 -2.01 21.62
C LEU A 273 16.09 -2.24 21.58
N PHE A 274 15.52 -3.01 22.48
CA PHE A 274 14.06 -3.21 22.55
C PHE A 274 13.31 -1.93 22.88
N VAL A 275 13.84 -1.12 23.81
CA VAL A 275 13.29 0.20 24.15
C VAL A 275 13.34 1.14 22.93
N GLU A 276 14.48 1.25 22.24
CA GLU A 276 14.58 2.07 21.03
C GLU A 276 13.61 1.58 19.96
N ARG A 277 13.54 0.23 19.71
CA ARG A 277 12.66 -0.35 18.69
C ARG A 277 11.17 -0.14 19.01
N SER A 278 10.82 0.00 20.28
CA SER A 278 9.45 0.26 20.72
C SER A 278 8.96 1.68 20.41
N ALA A 279 9.87 2.61 20.12
CA ALA A 279 9.55 4.03 19.92
C ALA A 279 9.04 4.36 18.52
N TYR A 280 9.20 3.43 17.56
CA TYR A 280 8.74 3.63 16.17
C TYR A 280 8.09 2.36 15.61
N ALA A 281 7.22 2.53 14.60
CA ALA A 281 6.50 1.41 14.02
C ALA A 281 7.17 0.93 12.80
N PRO A 282 7.07 1.09 11.54
CA PRO A 282 7.71 0.20 10.58
C PRO A 282 9.23 0.23 10.70
N PHE A 283 9.85 -0.83 10.21
CA PHE A 283 11.31 -0.95 10.13
C PHE A 283 11.96 0.31 9.55
N SER A 284 13.09 0.72 10.14
CA SER A 284 13.98 1.75 9.59
C SER A 284 15.44 1.39 9.85
N CYS A 285 16.26 1.49 8.81
CA CYS A 285 17.70 1.30 8.92
C CYS A 285 18.45 2.53 9.49
N ASP A 286 17.71 3.58 9.86
CA ASP A 286 18.28 4.81 10.44
C ASP A 286 18.59 4.69 11.95
N TYR A 287 18.19 3.59 12.61
CA TYR A 287 18.31 3.37 14.06
C TYR A 287 19.18 2.16 14.38
N ALA A 288 19.84 2.18 15.54
CA ALA A 288 20.67 1.05 15.98
C ALA A 288 19.83 -0.23 16.17
N SER A 289 18.59 -0.09 16.60
CA SER A 289 17.64 -1.18 16.81
C SER A 289 17.14 -1.86 15.51
N GLN A 290 17.59 -1.41 14.32
CA GLN A 290 17.39 -2.16 13.07
C GLN A 290 17.82 -3.64 13.18
N ILE A 291 18.81 -3.90 14.02
CA ILE A 291 19.34 -5.26 14.26
C ILE A 291 18.25 -6.23 14.75
N PHE A 292 17.21 -5.74 15.43
CA PHE A 292 16.05 -6.54 15.83
C PHE A 292 15.36 -7.21 14.62
N ASP A 293 15.03 -6.41 13.61
CA ASP A 293 14.35 -6.90 12.41
C ASP A 293 15.29 -7.69 11.49
N ILE A 294 16.57 -7.31 11.43
CA ILE A 294 17.59 -8.03 10.66
C ILE A 294 17.79 -9.44 11.22
N ARG A 295 18.03 -9.61 12.52
CA ARG A 295 18.21 -10.92 13.16
C ARG A 295 16.96 -11.80 13.05
N MET A 296 15.78 -11.20 13.14
CA MET A 296 14.53 -11.89 12.87
C MET A 296 14.50 -12.44 11.44
N MET A 297 14.90 -11.64 10.44
CA MET A 297 14.93 -12.08 9.04
C MET A 297 16.03 -13.13 8.77
N GLU A 298 17.18 -13.02 9.43
CA GLU A 298 18.24 -14.03 9.36
C GLU A 298 17.77 -15.38 9.91
N ALA A 299 17.07 -15.40 11.05
CA ALA A 299 16.48 -16.62 11.61
C ALA A 299 15.44 -17.23 10.65
N ILE A 300 14.62 -16.41 10.00
CA ILE A 300 13.64 -16.85 9.00
C ILE A 300 14.34 -17.45 7.78
N ARG A 301 15.39 -16.82 7.26
CA ARG A 301 16.21 -17.38 6.16
C ARG A 301 16.88 -18.69 6.54
N ALA A 302 17.21 -18.87 7.82
CA ALA A 302 17.75 -20.11 8.36
C ALA A 302 16.69 -21.21 8.61
N GLY A 303 15.42 -20.94 8.26
CA GLY A 303 14.33 -21.93 8.31
C GLY A 303 13.35 -21.76 9.47
N SER A 304 13.44 -20.68 10.26
CA SER A 304 12.43 -20.38 11.30
C SER A 304 11.13 -19.88 10.67
N ASP A 305 10.00 -20.25 11.28
CA ASP A 305 8.65 -19.76 10.94
C ASP A 305 8.31 -18.50 11.76
N GLY A 306 9.25 -17.56 11.84
CA GLY A 306 9.21 -16.40 12.72
C GLY A 306 10.03 -16.59 14.00
N VAL A 307 10.01 -15.59 14.89
CA VAL A 307 10.74 -15.59 16.16
C VAL A 307 9.77 -15.47 17.33
N ARG A 308 10.06 -16.16 18.44
CA ARG A 308 9.25 -16.09 19.64
C ARG A 308 9.73 -14.96 20.53
N LEU A 309 8.79 -14.13 20.97
CA LEU A 309 9.00 -13.06 21.95
C LEU A 309 8.46 -13.47 23.32
N THR A 310 9.15 -13.08 24.38
CA THR A 310 8.69 -13.22 25.76
C THR A 310 8.52 -11.86 26.41
N PHE A 311 7.54 -11.71 27.30
CA PHE A 311 7.18 -10.44 27.92
C PHE A 311 7.16 -10.54 29.44
N GLY A 312 7.58 -9.46 30.10
CA GLY A 312 7.42 -9.29 31.53
C GLY A 312 5.97 -8.99 31.92
N ALA A 313 5.56 -9.39 33.13
CA ALA A 313 4.21 -9.15 33.65
C ALA A 313 3.83 -7.66 33.71
N ASN A 314 4.82 -6.78 33.83
CA ASN A 314 4.67 -5.32 33.82
C ASN A 314 4.08 -4.75 32.51
N LEU A 315 4.01 -5.55 31.43
CA LEU A 315 3.34 -5.16 30.19
C LEU A 315 1.90 -4.67 30.43
N TYR A 316 1.16 -5.33 31.32
CA TYR A 316 -0.25 -4.99 31.61
C TYR A 316 -0.43 -3.92 32.71
N GLU A 317 0.65 -3.46 33.33
CA GLU A 317 0.64 -2.36 34.30
C GLU A 317 0.55 -0.99 33.59
N ASP A 318 1.07 -0.86 32.38
CA ASP A 318 0.96 0.35 31.57
C ASP A 318 -0.46 0.46 30.99
N ARG A 319 -1.25 1.38 31.53
CA ARG A 319 -2.64 1.64 31.15
C ARG A 319 -2.81 2.97 30.41
N SER A 320 -1.73 3.55 29.89
CA SER A 320 -1.85 4.71 29.01
C SER A 320 -2.76 4.37 27.81
N GLU A 321 -3.56 5.33 27.34
CA GLU A 321 -4.66 5.13 26.38
C GLU A 321 -4.28 4.25 25.18
N PHE A 322 -3.14 4.53 24.57
CA PHE A 322 -2.71 3.78 23.38
C PHE A 322 -2.41 2.30 23.68
N TYR A 323 -1.73 2.01 24.80
CA TYR A 323 -1.48 0.62 25.24
C TYR A 323 -2.75 -0.10 25.63
N ALA A 324 -3.62 0.58 26.38
CA ALA A 324 -4.88 0.02 26.82
C ALA A 324 -5.76 -0.36 25.61
N ILE A 325 -5.90 0.53 24.63
CA ILE A 325 -6.68 0.27 23.40
C ILE A 325 -6.15 -0.98 22.70
N TYR A 326 -4.84 -1.09 22.49
CA TYR A 326 -4.24 -2.22 21.79
C TYR A 326 -4.37 -3.54 22.57
N LEU A 327 -3.96 -3.54 23.85
CA LEU A 327 -3.96 -4.76 24.66
C LEU A 327 -5.37 -5.26 24.95
N ASP A 328 -6.31 -4.35 25.20
CA ASP A 328 -7.72 -4.69 25.40
C ASP A 328 -8.36 -5.24 24.12
N TRP A 329 -8.09 -4.64 22.96
CA TRP A 329 -8.51 -5.16 21.66
C TRP A 329 -7.92 -6.55 21.38
N LEU A 330 -6.62 -6.74 21.62
CA LEU A 330 -5.94 -8.02 21.40
C LEU A 330 -6.57 -9.13 22.25
N LYS A 331 -6.85 -8.84 23.53
CA LYS A 331 -7.45 -9.80 24.46
C LYS A 331 -8.93 -10.06 24.17
N ARG A 332 -9.74 -9.01 23.98
CA ARG A 332 -11.21 -9.14 23.81
C ARG A 332 -11.60 -9.63 22.42
N GLU A 333 -11.02 -9.07 21.38
CA GLU A 333 -11.43 -9.38 20.00
C GLU A 333 -10.59 -10.48 19.35
N ARG A 334 -9.34 -10.65 19.78
CA ARG A 334 -8.45 -11.68 19.24
C ARG A 334 -8.26 -12.86 20.17
N GLY A 335 -8.58 -12.73 21.45
CA GLY A 335 -8.40 -13.77 22.45
C GLY A 335 -6.94 -14.10 22.68
N ILE A 336 -6.03 -13.10 22.59
CA ILE A 336 -4.59 -13.24 22.76
C ILE A 336 -4.14 -12.52 24.01
N ASP A 337 -3.44 -13.23 24.89
CA ASP A 337 -2.76 -12.70 26.08
C ASP A 337 -1.25 -12.80 25.89
N MET A 338 -0.57 -11.67 25.74
CA MET A 338 0.85 -11.64 25.38
C MET A 338 1.80 -12.21 26.44
N CYS A 339 1.35 -12.34 27.70
CA CYS A 339 2.14 -12.94 28.78
C CYS A 339 1.88 -14.45 28.97
N VAL A 340 0.83 -14.99 28.36
CA VAL A 340 0.38 -16.37 28.52
C VAL A 340 0.56 -17.18 27.23
N ASP A 341 0.18 -16.57 26.10
CA ASP A 341 0.23 -17.23 24.80
C ASP A 341 1.65 -17.22 24.20
N GLU A 342 1.95 -18.18 23.32
CA GLU A 342 3.17 -18.15 22.52
C GLU A 342 3.10 -17.03 21.49
N ILE A 343 3.81 -15.95 21.74
CA ILE A 343 3.89 -14.81 20.83
C ILE A 343 5.01 -15.02 19.83
N ARG A 344 4.65 -15.38 18.60
CA ARG A 344 5.60 -15.54 17.50
C ARG A 344 5.32 -14.48 16.43
N VAL A 345 6.39 -13.78 16.04
CA VAL A 345 6.32 -12.65 15.09
C VAL A 345 7.25 -12.85 13.90
N ALA A 346 6.91 -12.19 12.80
CA ALA A 346 7.76 -12.07 11.62
C ALA A 346 7.61 -10.66 11.02
N PRO A 347 8.53 -10.18 10.15
CA PRO A 347 8.45 -8.84 9.55
C PRO A 347 7.44 -8.85 8.39
N PHE A 348 6.18 -8.60 8.69
CA PHE A 348 5.08 -8.58 7.71
C PHE A 348 5.16 -7.36 6.79
N ALA A 349 4.90 -7.55 5.50
CA ALA A 349 4.72 -6.46 4.58
C ALA A 349 3.45 -5.66 4.96
N HIS A 350 3.62 -4.34 5.08
CA HIS A 350 2.57 -3.44 5.55
C HIS A 350 2.11 -2.48 4.46
N SER A 351 2.95 -1.53 4.04
CA SER A 351 2.57 -0.62 2.96
C SER A 351 3.75 -0.26 2.05
N CYS A 352 3.45 0.19 0.84
CA CYS A 352 4.42 0.76 -0.07
C CYS A 352 4.41 2.29 0.07
N ASN A 353 5.58 2.91 0.23
CA ASN A 353 5.72 4.37 0.22
C ASN A 353 5.87 4.91 -1.20
N GLY A 354 6.28 4.06 -2.14
CA GLY A 354 6.26 4.34 -3.56
C GLY A 354 4.90 4.08 -4.19
N GLY A 355 4.77 4.41 -5.47
CA GLY A 355 3.55 4.22 -6.23
C GLY A 355 3.56 5.00 -7.54
N ILE A 356 2.39 5.18 -8.13
CA ILE A 356 2.20 5.99 -9.34
C ILE A 356 2.57 7.44 -9.04
N ARG A 357 3.43 8.03 -9.88
CA ARG A 357 3.78 9.46 -9.79
C ARG A 357 2.57 10.32 -10.12
N ILE A 358 2.29 11.30 -9.27
CA ILE A 358 1.15 12.21 -9.37
C ILE A 358 1.59 13.67 -9.24
N ASP A 359 0.73 14.60 -9.66
CA ASP A 359 0.81 16.02 -9.31
C ASP A 359 0.04 16.34 -8.01
N GLU A 360 -0.02 17.61 -7.62
CA GLU A 360 -0.73 18.09 -6.41
C GLU A 360 -2.25 17.91 -6.46
N HIS A 361 -2.81 17.52 -7.60
CA HIS A 361 -4.22 17.15 -7.77
C HIS A 361 -4.45 15.63 -7.84
N GLY A 362 -3.39 14.82 -7.73
CA GLY A 362 -3.47 13.39 -7.88
C GLY A 362 -3.48 12.92 -9.34
N GLU A 363 -3.26 13.81 -10.33
CA GLU A 363 -3.23 13.44 -11.74
C GLU A 363 -1.87 12.84 -12.12
N THR A 364 -1.91 11.84 -12.99
CA THR A 364 -0.73 11.14 -13.51
C THR A 364 -0.19 11.82 -14.79
N ALA A 365 0.83 11.22 -15.40
CA ALA A 365 1.31 11.65 -16.72
C ALA A 365 0.29 11.42 -17.85
N VAL A 366 -0.77 10.65 -17.62
CA VAL A 366 -1.87 10.40 -18.55
C VAL A 366 -3.03 11.33 -18.20
N ALA A 367 -3.38 12.23 -19.11
CA ALA A 367 -4.40 13.24 -18.87
C ALA A 367 -5.78 12.59 -18.54
N GLY A 368 -6.43 13.07 -17.47
CA GLY A 368 -7.70 12.53 -16.97
C GLY A 368 -7.58 11.22 -16.19
N LEU A 369 -6.36 10.67 -16.01
CA LEU A 369 -6.08 9.54 -15.15
C LEU A 369 -5.46 10.01 -13.83
N PHE A 370 -6.15 9.72 -12.73
CA PHE A 370 -5.75 10.08 -11.38
C PHE A 370 -5.36 8.84 -10.58
N ALA A 371 -4.44 8.98 -9.62
CA ALA A 371 -4.09 7.94 -8.67
C ALA A 371 -4.14 8.51 -7.25
N VAL A 372 -4.88 7.84 -6.34
CA VAL A 372 -5.14 8.35 -5.00
C VAL A 372 -5.03 7.25 -3.93
N GLY A 373 -4.60 7.63 -2.74
CA GLY A 373 -4.30 6.67 -1.67
C GLY A 373 -3.01 5.90 -1.94
N GLU A 374 -2.88 4.70 -1.41
CA GLU A 374 -1.61 3.95 -1.39
C GLU A 374 -1.13 3.45 -2.77
N VAL A 375 -1.95 3.51 -3.81
CA VAL A 375 -1.50 3.22 -5.18
C VAL A 375 -0.62 4.33 -5.74
N SER A 376 -0.68 5.53 -5.17
CA SER A 376 0.12 6.70 -5.57
C SER A 376 1.31 6.92 -4.63
N SER A 377 2.41 7.46 -5.15
CA SER A 377 3.48 8.01 -4.34
C SER A 377 3.12 9.45 -3.96
N ALA A 378 2.47 9.60 -2.81
CA ALA A 378 1.96 10.88 -2.34
C ALA A 378 2.97 11.60 -1.41
N ILE A 379 2.70 11.62 -0.12
CA ILE A 379 3.45 12.39 0.89
C ILE A 379 4.67 11.66 1.42
N GLU A 380 4.70 10.34 1.26
CA GLU A 380 5.72 9.46 1.81
C GLU A 380 7.03 9.56 1.01
N GLY A 381 8.09 9.06 1.61
CA GLY A 381 9.40 8.96 0.98
C GLY A 381 10.11 7.69 1.41
N ALA A 382 11.33 7.81 1.93
CA ALA A 382 12.11 6.64 2.36
C ALA A 382 11.45 5.88 3.53
N ASN A 383 10.65 6.57 4.34
CA ASN A 383 9.75 5.99 5.32
C ASN A 383 8.54 6.92 5.52
N ARG A 384 7.60 6.59 6.42
CA ARG A 384 6.32 7.28 6.56
C ARG A 384 5.98 7.57 8.02
N LEU A 385 5.52 8.79 8.31
CA LEU A 385 4.90 9.13 9.59
C LEU A 385 3.58 8.35 9.78
N GLY A 386 3.36 7.84 10.98
CA GLY A 386 2.09 7.23 11.34
C GLY A 386 0.93 8.21 11.17
N GLY A 387 -0.18 7.76 10.53
CA GLY A 387 -1.38 8.56 10.35
C GLY A 387 -1.48 9.35 9.04
N ASN A 388 -0.42 9.47 8.25
CA ASN A 388 -0.46 10.25 7.00
C ASN A 388 -1.21 9.54 5.85
N SER A 389 -1.19 8.22 5.77
CA SER A 389 -1.81 7.48 4.65
C SER A 389 -3.31 7.75 4.50
N VAL A 390 -4.08 7.73 5.60
CA VAL A 390 -5.53 7.99 5.53
C VAL A 390 -5.76 9.46 5.19
N GLY A 391 -5.01 10.38 5.82
CA GLY A 391 -5.10 11.81 5.51
C GLY A 391 -4.83 12.10 4.04
N GLY A 392 -3.75 11.53 3.48
CA GLY A 392 -3.43 11.65 2.05
C GLY A 392 -4.52 11.06 1.16
N ALA A 393 -5.10 9.92 1.54
CA ALA A 393 -6.21 9.33 0.80
C ALA A 393 -7.43 10.27 0.74
N LEU A 394 -7.75 10.98 1.83
CA LEU A 394 -8.86 11.95 1.87
C LEU A 394 -8.57 13.18 0.99
N VAL A 395 -7.38 13.76 1.15
CA VAL A 395 -6.99 14.99 0.46
C VAL A 395 -6.93 14.78 -1.05
N PHE A 396 -6.17 13.78 -1.50
CA PHE A 396 -5.96 13.58 -2.94
C PHE A 396 -7.19 12.99 -3.64
N ALA A 397 -8.04 12.23 -2.96
CA ALA A 397 -9.32 11.79 -3.55
C ALA A 397 -10.25 12.98 -3.84
N ASP A 398 -10.34 13.96 -2.94
CA ASP A 398 -11.16 15.15 -3.16
C ASP A 398 -10.58 16.07 -4.26
N ARG A 399 -9.26 16.34 -4.21
CA ARG A 399 -8.55 17.13 -5.23
C ARG A 399 -8.66 16.51 -6.63
N ALA A 400 -8.54 15.18 -6.72
CA ALA A 400 -8.68 14.45 -7.98
C ALA A 400 -10.09 14.64 -8.58
N ILE A 401 -11.14 14.55 -7.77
CA ILE A 401 -12.50 14.74 -8.24
C ILE A 401 -12.79 16.20 -8.59
N GLU A 402 -12.22 17.15 -7.86
CA GLU A 402 -12.32 18.57 -8.21
C GLU A 402 -11.76 18.82 -9.63
N LYS A 403 -10.57 18.29 -9.93
CA LYS A 403 -9.95 18.39 -11.26
C LYS A 403 -10.69 17.54 -12.31
N ALA A 404 -11.16 16.35 -11.96
CA ALA A 404 -11.94 15.49 -12.85
C ALA A 404 -13.25 16.11 -13.33
N ALA A 405 -13.88 16.96 -12.52
CA ALA A 405 -15.09 17.69 -12.92
C ALA A 405 -14.85 18.58 -14.15
N HIS A 406 -13.67 19.17 -14.29
CA HIS A 406 -13.31 19.97 -15.48
C HIS A 406 -13.23 19.09 -16.74
N TYR A 407 -12.76 17.84 -16.61
CA TYR A 407 -12.71 16.90 -17.73
C TYR A 407 -14.11 16.52 -18.22
N ARG A 408 -15.07 16.36 -17.29
CA ARG A 408 -16.48 16.11 -17.65
C ARG A 408 -17.04 17.20 -18.57
N ASP A 409 -16.74 18.45 -18.26
CA ASP A 409 -17.35 19.59 -18.92
C ASP A 409 -16.67 19.94 -20.26
N LEU A 410 -15.40 19.57 -20.42
CA LEU A 410 -14.58 19.99 -21.56
C LEU A 410 -14.46 18.93 -22.67
N HIS A 411 -14.75 17.66 -22.40
CA HIS A 411 -14.38 16.57 -23.32
C HIS A 411 -15.49 15.56 -23.55
N GLU A 412 -15.84 15.37 -24.81
CA GLU A 412 -16.51 14.17 -25.29
C GLU A 412 -15.45 13.09 -25.59
N CYS A 413 -15.72 11.83 -25.22
CA CYS A 413 -14.85 10.73 -25.57
C CYS A 413 -15.00 10.43 -27.07
N SER A 414 -13.95 10.69 -27.86
CA SER A 414 -13.95 10.51 -29.32
C SER A 414 -13.81 9.06 -29.76
N VAL A 415 -13.37 8.16 -28.86
CA VAL A 415 -13.10 6.75 -29.17
C VAL A 415 -14.37 5.93 -29.02
N SER A 416 -14.72 5.16 -30.04
CA SER A 416 -15.87 4.26 -30.02
C SER A 416 -15.59 2.97 -29.25
N PHE A 417 -16.64 2.31 -28.77
CA PHE A 417 -16.48 0.98 -28.14
C PHE A 417 -15.86 -0.08 -29.07
N ASP A 418 -16.07 0.03 -30.40
CA ASP A 418 -15.47 -0.90 -31.34
C ASP A 418 -13.96 -0.67 -31.52
N GLU A 419 -13.51 0.58 -31.42
CA GLU A 419 -12.07 0.89 -31.36
C GLU A 419 -11.44 0.40 -30.08
N MET A 420 -12.09 0.61 -28.94
CA MET A 420 -11.65 0.07 -27.64
C MET A 420 -11.55 -1.46 -27.67
N ALA A 421 -12.52 -2.14 -28.29
CA ALA A 421 -12.52 -3.59 -28.45
C ALA A 421 -11.34 -4.07 -29.31
N ARG A 422 -11.07 -3.38 -30.44
CA ARG A 422 -9.94 -3.71 -31.32
C ARG A 422 -8.59 -3.51 -30.62
N ASP A 423 -8.41 -2.41 -29.87
CA ASP A 423 -7.20 -2.19 -29.08
C ASP A 423 -6.99 -3.33 -28.07
N PHE A 424 -8.02 -3.71 -27.32
CA PHE A 424 -7.93 -4.80 -26.36
C PHE A 424 -7.62 -6.14 -27.03
N GLN A 425 -8.24 -6.45 -28.16
CA GLN A 425 -7.95 -7.67 -28.92
C GLN A 425 -6.51 -7.70 -29.44
N SER A 426 -6.02 -6.56 -29.94
CA SER A 426 -4.64 -6.41 -30.39
C SER A 426 -3.63 -6.61 -29.24
N TRP A 427 -3.93 -6.04 -28.06
CA TRP A 427 -3.12 -6.26 -26.88
C TRP A 427 -3.14 -7.72 -26.42
N CYS A 428 -4.30 -8.38 -26.43
CA CYS A 428 -4.39 -9.80 -26.09
C CYS A 428 -3.60 -10.70 -27.06
N ALA A 429 -3.49 -10.33 -28.34
CA ALA A 429 -2.80 -11.13 -29.33
C ALA A 429 -1.32 -11.38 -29.02
N GLN A 430 -0.66 -10.50 -28.26
CA GLN A 430 0.74 -10.69 -27.81
C GLN A 430 0.92 -11.93 -26.91
N PHE A 431 -0.13 -12.37 -26.22
CA PHE A 431 -0.10 -13.53 -25.34
C PHE A 431 -0.51 -14.84 -26.02
N ALA A 432 -0.99 -14.79 -27.27
CA ALA A 432 -1.58 -15.94 -27.93
C ALA A 432 -0.59 -17.08 -28.21
N ALA A 433 0.70 -16.75 -28.37
CA ALA A 433 1.76 -17.71 -28.62
C ALA A 433 2.37 -18.31 -27.34
N ILE A 434 1.98 -17.83 -26.14
CA ILE A 434 2.55 -18.30 -24.89
C ILE A 434 1.88 -19.62 -24.51
N GLU A 435 2.65 -20.71 -24.53
CA GLU A 435 2.23 -22.00 -23.98
C GLU A 435 2.32 -21.94 -22.44
N SER A 436 1.16 -21.96 -21.78
CA SER A 436 1.15 -21.85 -20.32
C SER A 436 1.48 -23.19 -19.68
N THR A 437 2.58 -23.23 -18.92
CA THR A 437 3.04 -24.42 -18.16
C THR A 437 2.85 -24.27 -16.64
N CYS A 438 2.31 -23.14 -16.18
CA CYS A 438 2.02 -22.90 -14.77
C CYS A 438 0.67 -22.20 -14.58
N THR A 439 0.03 -22.45 -13.44
CA THR A 439 -1.27 -21.88 -13.07
C THR A 439 -1.09 -20.55 -12.32
N ALA A 440 -2.15 -19.72 -12.27
CA ALA A 440 -2.16 -18.47 -11.49
C ALA A 440 -1.82 -18.70 -10.00
N THR A 441 -2.31 -19.81 -9.42
CA THR A 441 -2.04 -20.16 -8.02
C THR A 441 -0.56 -20.46 -7.77
N GLU A 442 0.08 -21.20 -8.67
CA GLU A 442 1.52 -21.50 -8.58
C GLU A 442 2.37 -20.24 -8.74
N VAL A 443 2.03 -19.40 -9.72
CA VAL A 443 2.69 -18.10 -9.93
C VAL A 443 2.59 -17.24 -8.68
N LEU A 444 1.39 -16.99 -8.16
CA LEU A 444 1.18 -16.16 -6.97
C LEU A 444 1.87 -16.73 -5.72
N LYS A 445 1.88 -18.05 -5.56
CA LYS A 445 2.59 -18.70 -4.46
C LYS A 445 4.10 -18.44 -4.57
N THR A 446 4.67 -18.64 -5.76
CA THR A 446 6.12 -18.45 -6.00
C THR A 446 6.52 -16.98 -5.85
N VAL A 447 5.74 -16.04 -6.40
CA VAL A 447 5.95 -14.60 -6.22
C VAL A 447 6.00 -14.23 -4.74
N ARG A 448 5.03 -14.70 -3.95
CA ARG A 448 4.98 -14.44 -2.49
C ARG A 448 6.20 -14.94 -1.75
N GLN A 449 6.67 -16.13 -2.09
CA GLN A 449 7.87 -16.71 -1.48
C GLN A 449 9.14 -15.96 -1.88
N LEU A 450 9.30 -15.64 -3.17
CA LEU A 450 10.47 -14.90 -3.68
C LEU A 450 10.58 -13.53 -3.03
N LEU A 451 9.49 -12.76 -3.00
CA LEU A 451 9.48 -11.45 -2.36
C LEU A 451 9.70 -11.56 -0.85
N TRP A 452 9.08 -12.53 -0.19
CA TRP A 452 9.22 -12.74 1.25
C TRP A 452 10.67 -12.98 1.67
N ILE A 453 11.38 -13.84 0.97
CA ILE A 453 12.75 -14.23 1.34
C ILE A 453 13.78 -13.21 0.84
N ASN A 454 13.62 -12.65 -0.36
CA ASN A 454 14.68 -11.88 -1.01
C ASN A 454 14.47 -10.37 -0.97
N ALA A 455 13.23 -9.89 -0.87
CA ALA A 455 12.85 -8.49 -0.95
C ALA A 455 12.22 -7.95 0.35
N ASN A 456 12.47 -8.60 1.48
CA ASN A 456 12.03 -8.20 2.81
C ASN A 456 12.99 -7.15 3.44
N VAL A 457 13.12 -7.14 4.75
CA VAL A 457 14.03 -6.26 5.51
C VAL A 457 15.48 -6.42 5.04
N LEU A 458 15.95 -7.66 4.93
CA LEU A 458 17.32 -7.98 4.54
C LEU A 458 17.41 -8.22 3.02
N ARG A 459 18.18 -7.40 2.31
CA ARG A 459 18.33 -7.43 0.84
C ARG A 459 19.79 -7.41 0.44
N GLU A 460 20.12 -8.11 -0.64
CA GLU A 460 21.46 -8.16 -1.23
C GLU A 460 21.39 -8.42 -2.73
N HIS A 461 22.42 -8.03 -3.47
CA HIS A 461 22.44 -8.09 -4.93
C HIS A 461 22.14 -9.49 -5.47
N ARG A 462 22.84 -10.50 -4.95
CA ARG A 462 22.70 -11.88 -5.44
C ARG A 462 21.29 -12.40 -5.30
N SER A 463 20.72 -12.32 -4.10
CA SER A 463 19.39 -12.86 -3.83
C SER A 463 18.28 -12.13 -4.60
N LEU A 464 18.40 -10.82 -4.78
CA LEU A 464 17.49 -10.03 -5.61
C LEU A 464 17.59 -10.39 -7.10
N SER A 465 18.81 -10.60 -7.61
CA SER A 465 19.05 -10.95 -9.02
C SER A 465 18.57 -12.36 -9.34
N ASP A 466 18.83 -13.33 -8.46
CA ASP A 466 18.37 -14.71 -8.61
C ASP A 466 16.83 -14.76 -8.59
N ALA A 467 16.20 -13.98 -7.70
CA ALA A 467 14.74 -13.89 -7.62
C ALA A 467 14.15 -13.22 -8.87
N LEU A 468 14.78 -12.17 -9.41
CA LEU A 468 14.34 -11.51 -10.64
C LEU A 468 14.40 -12.47 -11.83
N ALA A 469 15.49 -13.22 -12.00
CA ALA A 469 15.62 -14.23 -13.04
C ALA A 469 14.49 -15.29 -12.95
N ARG A 470 14.12 -15.71 -11.72
CA ARG A 470 13.02 -16.63 -11.53
C ARG A 470 11.65 -16.04 -11.88
N LEU A 471 11.45 -14.73 -11.65
CA LEU A 471 10.24 -14.02 -12.10
C LEU A 471 10.17 -13.95 -13.64
N ASP A 472 11.30 -13.75 -14.33
CA ASP A 472 11.35 -13.75 -15.80
C ASP A 472 11.00 -15.13 -16.39
N GLU A 473 11.47 -16.21 -15.78
CA GLU A 473 11.10 -17.59 -16.15
C GLU A 473 9.59 -17.82 -15.99
N LEU A 474 9.00 -17.36 -14.89
CA LEU A 474 7.55 -17.50 -14.64
C LEU A 474 6.72 -16.70 -15.63
N GLU A 475 7.16 -15.47 -15.97
CA GLU A 475 6.47 -14.63 -16.94
C GLU A 475 6.47 -15.30 -18.33
N ALA A 476 7.59 -15.87 -18.75
CA ALA A 476 7.68 -16.59 -20.02
C ALA A 476 6.82 -17.88 -20.06
N ALA A 477 6.53 -18.47 -18.91
CA ALA A 477 5.76 -19.69 -18.76
C ALA A 477 4.26 -19.48 -18.44
N TYR A 478 3.80 -18.23 -18.35
CA TYR A 478 2.44 -17.90 -17.92
C TYR A 478 1.64 -17.15 -18.99
N SER A 479 0.51 -17.71 -19.42
CA SER A 479 -0.43 -17.04 -20.32
C SER A 479 -1.64 -16.48 -19.55
N PRO A 480 -1.81 -15.14 -19.51
CA PRO A 480 -2.98 -14.53 -18.88
C PRO A 480 -4.30 -14.85 -19.61
N LEU A 481 -4.25 -15.21 -20.88
CA LEU A 481 -5.43 -15.64 -21.64
C LEU A 481 -6.00 -16.98 -21.16
N VAL A 482 -5.17 -17.81 -20.53
CA VAL A 482 -5.56 -19.13 -20.01
C VAL A 482 -5.95 -19.05 -18.52
N HIS A 483 -5.20 -18.28 -17.73
CA HIS A 483 -5.29 -18.33 -16.27
C HIS A 483 -5.67 -16.99 -15.61
N GLY A 484 -6.00 -15.96 -16.41
CA GLY A 484 -6.42 -14.63 -15.93
C GLY A 484 -5.26 -13.65 -15.70
N PHE A 485 -5.59 -12.37 -15.61
CA PHE A 485 -4.63 -11.28 -15.59
C PHE A 485 -4.09 -10.94 -14.19
N ASP A 486 -4.69 -11.44 -13.11
CA ASP A 486 -4.25 -11.11 -11.76
C ASP A 486 -2.80 -11.55 -11.47
N ALA A 487 -2.42 -12.76 -11.88
CA ALA A 487 -1.06 -13.24 -11.70
C ALA A 487 -0.06 -12.58 -12.67
N TYR A 488 -0.50 -12.22 -13.87
CA TYR A 488 0.27 -11.41 -14.82
C TYR A 488 0.64 -10.04 -14.21
N HIS A 489 -0.34 -9.31 -13.67
CA HIS A 489 -0.09 -8.04 -13.01
C HIS A 489 0.79 -8.20 -11.76
N ALA A 490 0.61 -9.27 -10.99
CA ALA A 490 1.45 -9.58 -9.83
C ALA A 490 2.91 -9.80 -10.22
N LEU A 491 3.17 -10.53 -11.31
CA LEU A 491 4.53 -10.73 -11.87
C LEU A 491 5.15 -9.39 -12.28
N ALA A 492 4.42 -8.57 -13.04
CA ALA A 492 4.91 -7.28 -13.49
C ALA A 492 5.33 -6.37 -12.31
N VAL A 493 4.48 -6.28 -11.26
CA VAL A 493 4.80 -5.47 -10.07
C VAL A 493 5.95 -6.08 -9.27
N ALA A 494 6.02 -7.41 -9.13
CA ALA A 494 7.13 -8.07 -8.45
C ALA A 494 8.48 -7.77 -9.13
N LYS A 495 8.52 -7.79 -10.48
CA LYS A 495 9.71 -7.39 -11.26
C LYS A 495 10.08 -5.93 -11.03
N VAL A 496 9.10 -5.01 -11.03
CA VAL A 496 9.31 -3.59 -10.70
C VAL A 496 9.96 -3.44 -9.33
N LEU A 497 9.45 -4.14 -8.31
CA LEU A 497 10.02 -4.10 -6.95
C LEU A 497 11.48 -4.58 -6.93
N MET A 498 11.76 -5.73 -7.55
CA MET A 498 13.13 -6.29 -7.61
C MET A 498 14.09 -5.34 -8.33
N LEU A 499 13.68 -4.79 -9.48
CA LEU A 499 14.48 -3.83 -10.23
C LEU A 499 14.74 -2.56 -9.42
N ALA A 500 13.72 -1.98 -8.78
CA ALA A 500 13.88 -0.79 -7.94
C ALA A 500 14.84 -1.05 -6.76
N MET A 501 14.73 -2.21 -6.09
CA MET A 501 15.62 -2.60 -4.99
C MET A 501 17.06 -2.86 -5.46
N LEU A 502 17.26 -3.44 -6.64
CA LEU A 502 18.58 -3.62 -7.26
C LEU A 502 19.22 -2.29 -7.68
N GLY A 503 18.41 -1.38 -8.21
CA GLY A 503 18.83 -0.06 -8.68
C GLY A 503 19.31 0.85 -7.56
N ARG A 504 18.72 0.75 -6.34
CA ARG A 504 19.13 1.54 -5.17
C ARG A 504 20.28 0.86 -4.42
N ARG A 505 21.49 1.39 -4.62
CA ARG A 505 22.73 0.86 -4.03
C ARG A 505 23.12 1.66 -2.78
N GLU A 506 22.22 1.70 -1.81
CA GLU A 506 22.38 2.36 -0.50
C GLU A 506 21.40 1.76 0.50
N SER A 507 21.51 2.15 1.78
CA SER A 507 20.52 1.90 2.82
C SER A 507 19.95 3.22 3.32
N ARG A 508 18.58 3.34 3.36
CA ARG A 508 17.87 4.57 3.72
C ARG A 508 16.43 4.26 4.13
N GLY A 509 16.02 4.68 5.32
CA GLY A 509 14.65 4.49 5.83
C GLY A 509 14.21 3.02 5.82
N ALA A 510 13.16 2.69 5.07
CA ALA A 510 12.63 1.34 4.95
C ALA A 510 13.44 0.42 4.00
N HIS A 511 14.45 0.94 3.30
CA HIS A 511 15.27 0.18 2.36
C HIS A 511 16.65 -0.10 2.96
N PHE A 512 16.91 -1.36 3.31
CA PHE A 512 18.21 -1.83 3.79
C PHE A 512 18.85 -2.82 2.81
N ARG A 513 20.11 -2.55 2.48
CA ARG A 513 20.96 -3.39 1.62
C ARG A 513 22.18 -3.85 2.42
N ALA A 514 22.31 -5.16 2.69
CA ALA A 514 23.45 -5.70 3.41
C ALA A 514 24.79 -5.46 2.66
N ASP A 515 24.76 -5.46 1.35
CA ASP A 515 25.90 -5.18 0.47
C ASP A 515 26.17 -3.66 0.26
N TYR A 516 25.24 -2.78 0.67
CA TYR A 516 25.37 -1.31 0.66
C TYR A 516 24.76 -0.71 1.95
N PRO A 517 25.38 -0.93 3.13
CA PRO A 517 24.73 -0.61 4.42
C PRO A 517 24.65 0.89 4.72
N ASN A 518 25.39 1.73 3.99
CA ASN A 518 25.41 3.17 4.21
C ASN A 518 24.51 3.91 3.22
N ALA A 519 24.02 5.10 3.62
CA ALA A 519 23.28 5.99 2.74
C ALA A 519 24.23 6.67 1.71
N ASP A 520 23.75 6.81 0.48
CA ASP A 520 24.44 7.64 -0.53
C ASP A 520 24.22 9.13 -0.17
N PRO A 521 25.25 9.97 -0.13
CA PRO A 521 25.09 11.40 0.11
C PRO A 521 24.26 12.12 -0.97
N ARG A 522 24.18 11.54 -2.18
CA ARG A 522 23.32 12.05 -3.26
C ARG A 522 21.88 11.64 -3.02
N VAL A 523 20.99 12.63 -3.05
CA VAL A 523 19.55 12.40 -2.88
C VAL A 523 18.90 12.34 -4.26
N TYR A 524 18.21 11.24 -4.56
CA TYR A 524 17.48 11.08 -5.82
C TYR A 524 16.29 10.12 -5.63
N ARG A 525 15.20 10.40 -6.31
CA ARG A 525 14.10 9.45 -6.44
C ARG A 525 14.39 8.46 -7.57
N GLN A 526 13.96 7.23 -7.44
CA GLN A 526 13.98 6.28 -8.55
C GLN A 526 12.63 6.25 -9.26
N ILE A 527 12.66 6.38 -10.57
CA ILE A 527 11.49 6.28 -11.44
C ILE A 527 11.62 4.99 -12.25
N VAL A 528 10.58 4.19 -12.24
CA VAL A 528 10.41 3.03 -13.13
C VAL A 528 9.36 3.38 -14.17
N ALA A 529 9.69 3.18 -15.43
CA ALA A 529 8.81 3.42 -16.56
C ALA A 529 9.06 2.40 -17.68
N PHE A 530 8.12 2.23 -18.60
CA PHE A 530 8.38 1.55 -19.86
C PHE A 530 9.07 2.51 -20.83
N HIS A 531 10.16 2.06 -21.43
CA HIS A 531 10.82 2.73 -22.55
C HIS A 531 11.14 1.71 -23.63
N ALA A 532 10.67 1.94 -24.85
CA ALA A 532 10.84 1.03 -25.99
C ALA A 532 10.42 -0.44 -25.69
N GLY A 533 9.39 -0.64 -24.87
CA GLY A 533 8.86 -1.95 -24.50
C GLY A 533 9.60 -2.66 -23.36
N ALA A 534 10.61 -2.03 -22.75
CA ALA A 534 11.33 -2.58 -21.60
C ALA A 534 11.16 -1.70 -20.35
N LEU A 535 11.22 -2.34 -19.17
CA LEU A 535 11.28 -1.62 -17.89
C LEU A 535 12.65 -0.93 -17.74
N GLU A 536 12.64 0.37 -17.49
CA GLU A 536 13.82 1.19 -17.27
C GLU A 536 13.76 1.88 -15.92
N ILE A 537 14.92 1.96 -15.24
CA ILE A 537 15.07 2.74 -14.01
C ILE A 537 15.83 4.02 -14.32
N ARG A 538 15.22 5.15 -13.97
CA ARG A 538 15.84 6.48 -14.07
C ARG A 538 16.01 7.08 -12.68
N ARG A 539 17.00 7.94 -12.52
CA ARG A 539 17.21 8.75 -11.31
C ARG A 539 16.70 10.15 -11.55
N ASP A 540 15.81 10.59 -10.65
CA ASP A 540 15.27 11.94 -10.63
C ASP A 540 15.96 12.70 -9.48
N HIS A 541 16.89 13.57 -9.82
CA HIS A 541 17.60 14.43 -8.85
C HIS A 541 16.74 15.66 -8.56
N GLN A 542 16.50 15.94 -7.29
CA GLN A 542 15.78 17.13 -6.83
C GLN A 542 16.66 18.37 -6.88
#